data_a8cc3b919d9febfaa0ae7d98ddeca6ca
#
_entry.id   a8cc3b919d9febfaa0ae7d98ddeca6ca
#
_cell.length_a   1.000
_cell.length_b   1.000
_cell.length_c   1.000
_cell.angle_alpha   90.00
_cell.angle_beta   90.00
_cell.angle_gamma   90.00
#
_symmetry.space_group_name_H-M   'P 1'
#
loop_
_entity.id
_entity.type
_entity.pdbx_description
1 polymer ?
#
loop_
_entity_poly.entity_id
_entity_poly.type
_entity_poly.pdbx_seq_one_letter_code
_entity_poly.pdbx_strand_id
1 'polypeptide(L)'
;MFGRRQVALPRGDDRVVSTGFADRLKERQQALRRLRLRRVTTAAVVVLVVVLMTWALLFSPLLGLKTQSISVIGSDGSVSDKQVRDVLASYAGDSLLRLDTGRLSAQVSDNLVRVRRAQVTRAWPQGLRVQLTMRVPVATVQGPDGYQILDNEAVVLERVPEAPSGLVTIMPDAAETGGAAGPRAISAKQVAAVTQVVGSLTPETLAQVSSGSATEAGQVTLTLSNGASVVWGDTRDNALKARVLATLMTTSASIYDVSSPHRPTTRSADAASTATATSSQTS
;
A
#
# COMPACT_ATOMS: atom_id res chain seq x y z
N MET A 1 -86.15 2.27 99.43
CA MET A 1 -86.06 1.33 98.27
C MET A 1 -85.25 1.99 97.23
N PHE A 2 -84.09 1.48 97.02
CA PHE A 2 -83.07 2.10 96.18
C PHE A 2 -83.24 1.57 94.70
N GLY A 3 -83.58 2.48 93.81
CA GLY A 3 -83.58 2.22 92.39
C GLY A 3 -82.18 2.51 91.83
N ARG A 4 -81.47 1.48 91.38
CA ARG A 4 -80.19 1.56 90.61
C ARG A 4 -80.45 2.12 89.22
N ARG A 5 -79.94 3.31 88.94
CA ARG A 5 -79.80 3.80 87.58
C ARG A 5 -78.62 3.11 86.94
N GLN A 6 -78.84 2.36 85.90
CA GLN A 6 -77.75 1.88 84.96
C GLN A 6 -77.45 3.02 84.03
N VAL A 7 -76.20 3.46 84.08
CA VAL A 7 -75.62 4.38 83.10
C VAL A 7 -75.14 3.53 81.89
N ALA A 8 -75.83 3.70 80.82
CA ALA A 8 -75.33 3.13 79.51
C ALA A 8 -74.16 3.93 79.07
N LEU A 9 -73.00 3.25 78.94
CA LEU A 9 -71.80 3.77 78.25
C LEU A 9 -72.06 3.82 76.77
N PRO A 10 -71.75 4.94 76.09
CA PRO A 10 -71.84 4.99 74.64
C PRO A 10 -70.66 4.17 74.04
N ARG A 11 -71.06 3.22 73.23
CA ARG A 11 -70.16 2.48 72.38
C ARG A 11 -69.75 3.40 71.21
N GLY A 12 -68.67 4.13 71.43
CA GLY A 12 -68.06 4.91 70.37
C GLY A 12 -67.05 4.03 69.56
N ASP A 13 -67.54 3.34 68.59
CA ASP A 13 -66.67 2.79 67.47
C ASP A 13 -66.77 3.75 66.31
N ASP A 14 -66.36 5.00 66.55
CA ASP A 14 -66.03 5.89 65.43
C ASP A 14 -64.55 5.75 65.11
N ARG A 15 -64.23 4.65 64.46
CA ARG A 15 -63.05 4.64 63.60
C ARG A 15 -63.34 5.55 62.43
N VAL A 16 -63.13 6.83 62.61
CA VAL A 16 -62.94 7.78 61.54
C VAL A 16 -61.62 7.42 60.91
N VAL A 17 -61.61 6.39 60.13
CA VAL A 17 -60.55 6.16 59.15
C VAL A 17 -60.63 7.34 58.20
N SER A 18 -59.70 8.28 58.41
CA SER A 18 -59.64 9.50 57.62
C SER A 18 -59.45 9.10 56.14
N THR A 19 -60.54 9.02 55.40
CA THR A 19 -60.56 8.79 53.94
C THR A 19 -59.63 9.77 53.22
N GLY A 20 -59.42 10.96 53.83
CA GLY A 20 -58.48 11.94 53.33
C GLY A 20 -56.97 11.49 53.30
N PHE A 21 -56.61 10.53 54.21
CA PHE A 21 -55.20 10.07 54.21
C PHE A 21 -54.91 9.05 53.06
N ALA A 22 -55.86 8.18 52.81
CA ALA A 22 -55.77 7.22 51.67
C ALA A 22 -55.84 7.93 50.32
N ASP A 23 -56.67 8.99 50.25
CA ASP A 23 -56.78 9.78 49.01
C ASP A 23 -55.52 10.63 48.74
N ARG A 24 -54.93 11.22 49.74
CA ARG A 24 -53.66 11.96 49.68
C ARG A 24 -52.49 11.02 49.30
N LEU A 25 -52.46 9.78 49.76
CA LEU A 25 -51.48 8.78 49.37
C LEU A 25 -51.67 8.36 47.91
N LYS A 26 -52.89 8.20 47.43
CA LYS A 26 -53.19 7.90 46.02
C LYS A 26 -52.80 9.06 45.09
N GLU A 27 -53.08 10.30 45.50
CA GLU A 27 -52.69 11.50 44.76
C GLU A 27 -51.17 11.62 44.65
N ARG A 28 -50.43 11.40 45.74
CA ARG A 28 -48.95 11.37 45.71
C ARG A 28 -48.40 10.23 44.81
N GLN A 29 -48.98 9.06 44.91
CA GLN A 29 -48.58 7.93 44.05
C GLN A 29 -48.92 8.19 42.56
N GLN A 30 -50.03 8.81 42.27
CA GLN A 30 -50.42 9.22 40.93
C GLN A 30 -49.51 10.32 40.40
N ALA A 31 -49.15 11.31 41.21
CA ALA A 31 -48.20 12.35 40.84
C ALA A 31 -46.81 11.79 40.57
N LEU A 32 -46.30 10.88 41.39
CA LEU A 32 -45.02 10.21 41.18
C LEU A 32 -45.04 9.29 39.96
N ARG A 33 -46.15 8.60 39.70
CA ARG A 33 -46.33 7.80 38.48
C ARG A 33 -46.37 8.69 37.24
N ARG A 34 -47.06 9.84 37.28
CA ARG A 34 -47.08 10.81 36.15
C ARG A 34 -45.72 11.41 35.91
N LEU A 35 -44.91 11.71 36.93
CA LEU A 35 -43.56 12.21 36.79
C LEU A 35 -42.61 11.10 36.23
N ARG A 36 -42.73 9.86 36.69
CA ARG A 36 -41.99 8.73 36.14
C ARG A 36 -42.40 8.45 34.69
N LEU A 37 -43.70 8.42 34.38
CA LEU A 37 -44.18 8.28 33.02
C LEU A 37 -43.64 9.40 32.12
N ARG A 38 -43.70 10.66 32.54
CA ARG A 38 -43.15 11.79 31.79
C ARG A 38 -41.66 11.63 31.55
N ARG A 39 -40.87 11.22 32.57
CA ARG A 39 -39.43 10.95 32.38
C ARG A 39 -39.17 9.78 31.42
N VAL A 40 -39.93 8.71 31.52
CA VAL A 40 -39.83 7.56 30.61
C VAL A 40 -40.24 7.94 29.22
N THR A 41 -41.35 8.69 29.05
CA THR A 41 -41.76 9.15 27.70
C THR A 41 -40.80 10.14 27.09
N THR A 42 -40.25 11.09 27.87
CA THR A 42 -39.21 12.00 27.34
C THR A 42 -37.94 11.25 27.00
N ALA A 43 -37.50 10.30 27.82
CA ALA A 43 -36.37 9.45 27.51
C ALA A 43 -36.61 8.61 26.25
N ALA A 44 -37.78 8.00 26.10
CA ALA A 44 -38.15 7.24 24.92
C ALA A 44 -38.20 8.11 23.63
N VAL A 45 -38.73 9.33 23.74
CA VAL A 45 -38.74 10.29 22.63
C VAL A 45 -37.33 10.70 22.26
N VAL A 46 -36.47 11.00 23.23
CA VAL A 46 -35.04 11.33 22.98
C VAL A 46 -34.34 10.18 22.30
N VAL A 47 -34.51 8.94 22.77
CA VAL A 47 -33.93 7.75 22.15
C VAL A 47 -34.46 7.59 20.73
N LEU A 48 -35.76 7.75 20.50
CA LEU A 48 -36.38 7.67 19.19
C LEU A 48 -35.80 8.72 18.22
N VAL A 49 -35.66 9.96 18.69
CA VAL A 49 -35.08 11.06 17.90
C VAL A 49 -33.62 10.75 17.56
N VAL A 50 -32.82 10.26 18.53
CA VAL A 50 -31.42 9.85 18.28
C VAL A 50 -31.36 8.72 17.25
N VAL A 51 -32.21 7.70 17.38
CA VAL A 51 -32.27 6.58 16.40
C VAL A 51 -32.64 7.08 15.02
N LEU A 52 -33.69 7.92 14.92
CA LEU A 52 -34.10 8.51 13.65
C LEU A 52 -33.02 9.41 13.03
N MET A 53 -32.35 10.21 13.85
CA MET A 53 -31.25 11.06 13.40
C MET A 53 -30.07 10.24 12.91
N THR A 54 -29.68 9.19 13.65
CA THR A 54 -28.64 8.25 13.24
C THR A 54 -29.03 7.53 11.96
N TRP A 55 -30.25 7.07 11.86
CA TRP A 55 -30.77 6.44 10.63
C TRP A 55 -30.76 7.41 9.45
N ALA A 56 -31.23 8.66 9.65
CA ALA A 56 -31.20 9.69 8.63
C ALA A 56 -29.77 10.02 8.20
N LEU A 57 -28.78 10.09 9.11
CA LEU A 57 -27.36 10.31 8.77
C LEU A 57 -26.76 9.14 7.99
N LEU A 58 -27.09 7.90 8.35
CA LEU A 58 -26.55 6.71 7.69
C LEU A 58 -27.13 6.48 6.30
N PHE A 59 -28.40 6.84 6.08
CA PHE A 59 -29.13 6.59 4.83
C PHE A 59 -29.43 7.87 4.01
N SER A 60 -29.00 9.03 4.50
CA SER A 60 -29.24 10.30 3.81
C SER A 60 -28.34 10.45 2.59
N PRO A 61 -28.85 10.89 1.46
CA PRO A 61 -28.06 11.28 0.29
C PRO A 61 -27.16 12.50 0.56
N LEU A 62 -27.32 13.17 1.70
CA LEU A 62 -26.47 14.29 2.11
C LEU A 62 -25.02 13.90 2.38
N LEU A 63 -24.75 12.64 2.73
CA LEU A 63 -23.41 12.07 2.95
C LEU A 63 -23.00 11.09 1.86
N GLY A 64 -23.75 11.03 0.75
CA GLY A 64 -23.42 10.20 -0.41
C GLY A 64 -22.18 10.71 -1.12
N LEU A 65 -21.31 9.78 -1.52
CA LEU A 65 -20.10 10.10 -2.27
C LEU A 65 -20.46 10.75 -3.61
N LYS A 66 -19.89 11.94 -3.86
CA LYS A 66 -19.90 12.60 -5.17
C LYS A 66 -18.54 12.35 -5.83
N THR A 67 -18.54 11.71 -6.99
CA THR A 67 -17.30 11.43 -7.74
C THR A 67 -16.54 12.68 -8.11
N GLN A 68 -17.23 13.80 -8.34
CA GLN A 68 -16.64 15.10 -8.59
C GLN A 68 -15.89 15.69 -7.39
N SER A 69 -16.24 15.25 -6.17
CA SER A 69 -15.60 15.68 -4.92
C SER A 69 -14.44 14.77 -4.50
N ILE A 70 -13.94 13.92 -5.40
CA ILE A 70 -12.74 13.13 -5.18
C ILE A 70 -11.53 13.99 -5.56
N SER A 71 -10.67 14.29 -4.59
CA SER A 71 -9.40 14.96 -4.80
C SER A 71 -8.27 13.94 -4.83
N VAL A 72 -7.43 13.98 -5.87
CA VAL A 72 -6.28 13.11 -6.06
C VAL A 72 -5.01 13.92 -5.82
N ILE A 73 -4.07 13.36 -5.06
CA ILE A 73 -2.80 13.99 -4.72
C ILE A 73 -1.69 12.96 -4.92
N GLY A 74 -0.52 13.41 -5.39
CA GLY A 74 0.66 12.54 -5.56
C GLY A 74 0.73 11.81 -6.89
N SER A 75 -0.09 12.20 -7.89
CA SER A 75 0.09 11.76 -9.27
C SER A 75 1.30 12.47 -9.89
N ASP A 76 2.09 11.74 -10.67
CA ASP A 76 3.21 12.23 -11.48
C ASP A 76 2.80 12.60 -12.91
N GLY A 77 1.49 12.64 -13.18
CA GLY A 77 0.92 12.86 -14.51
C GLY A 77 0.68 11.59 -15.32
N SER A 78 1.24 10.45 -14.93
CA SER A 78 1.00 9.16 -15.62
C SER A 78 -0.37 8.56 -15.32
N VAL A 79 -0.98 8.93 -14.19
CA VAL A 79 -2.34 8.58 -13.81
C VAL A 79 -3.17 9.87 -13.72
N SER A 80 -4.25 9.92 -14.47
CA SER A 80 -5.17 11.07 -14.44
C SER A 80 -6.19 10.94 -13.29
N ASP A 81 -6.63 12.07 -12.76
CA ASP A 81 -7.72 12.13 -11.78
C ASP A 81 -8.98 11.42 -12.26
N LYS A 82 -9.23 11.46 -13.58
CA LYS A 82 -10.36 10.77 -14.19
C LYS A 82 -10.28 9.26 -14.00
N GLN A 83 -9.12 8.64 -14.25
CA GLN A 83 -8.92 7.20 -14.06
C GLN A 83 -9.20 6.78 -12.61
N VAL A 84 -8.75 7.57 -11.63
CA VAL A 84 -9.03 7.29 -10.21
C VAL A 84 -10.53 7.40 -9.92
N ARG A 85 -11.20 8.44 -10.47
CA ARG A 85 -12.66 8.59 -10.33
C ARG A 85 -13.44 7.47 -10.98
N ASP A 86 -12.99 7.00 -12.15
CA ASP A 86 -13.64 5.91 -12.88
C ASP A 86 -13.56 4.58 -12.10
N VAL A 87 -12.40 4.30 -11.46
CA VAL A 87 -12.24 3.12 -10.57
C VAL A 87 -13.20 3.20 -9.36
N LEU A 88 -13.45 4.39 -8.84
CA LEU A 88 -14.31 4.60 -7.68
C LEU A 88 -15.77 4.92 -8.04
N ALA A 89 -16.11 4.97 -9.32
CA ALA A 89 -17.45 5.35 -9.80
C ALA A 89 -18.56 4.40 -9.32
N SER A 90 -18.23 3.12 -9.11
CA SER A 90 -19.18 2.11 -8.61
C SER A 90 -19.69 2.41 -7.19
N TYR A 91 -19.01 3.27 -6.43
CA TYR A 91 -19.40 3.69 -5.08
C TYR A 91 -20.09 5.05 -5.05
N ALA A 92 -20.41 5.62 -6.22
CA ALA A 92 -21.12 6.89 -6.29
C ALA A 92 -22.50 6.79 -5.62
N GLY A 93 -22.80 7.73 -4.72
CA GLY A 93 -24.04 7.76 -3.94
C GLY A 93 -24.00 6.97 -2.63
N ASP A 94 -23.01 6.10 -2.43
CA ASP A 94 -22.86 5.38 -1.18
C ASP A 94 -22.50 6.33 -0.03
N SER A 95 -23.06 6.07 1.15
CA SER A 95 -22.76 6.88 2.34
C SER A 95 -21.29 6.76 2.74
N LEU A 96 -20.60 7.90 2.86
CA LEU A 96 -19.20 7.97 3.31
C LEU A 96 -18.94 7.27 4.65
N LEU A 97 -19.95 7.21 5.54
CA LEU A 97 -19.82 6.51 6.83
C LEU A 97 -19.69 4.99 6.67
N ARG A 98 -20.31 4.43 5.65
CA ARG A 98 -20.36 2.98 5.38
C ARG A 98 -19.23 2.52 4.46
N LEU A 99 -18.61 3.44 3.71
CA LEU A 99 -17.52 3.10 2.82
C LEU A 99 -16.29 2.63 3.60
N ASP A 100 -15.78 1.47 3.21
CA ASP A 100 -14.52 0.95 3.71
C ASP A 100 -13.36 1.57 2.90
N THR A 101 -12.68 2.55 3.50
CA THR A 101 -11.56 3.25 2.87
C THR A 101 -10.36 2.33 2.59
N GLY A 102 -10.18 1.24 3.37
CA GLY A 102 -9.15 0.25 3.13
C GLY A 102 -9.41 -0.53 1.83
N ARG A 103 -10.65 -0.97 1.65
CA ARG A 103 -11.08 -1.65 0.39
C ARG A 103 -10.95 -0.72 -0.82
N LEU A 104 -11.34 0.54 -0.69
CA LEU A 104 -11.19 1.53 -1.76
C LEU A 104 -9.70 1.76 -2.11
N SER A 105 -8.83 1.81 -1.10
CA SER A 105 -7.39 1.95 -1.30
C SER A 105 -6.81 0.77 -2.07
N ALA A 106 -7.16 -0.46 -1.70
CA ALA A 106 -6.75 -1.67 -2.40
C ALA A 106 -7.25 -1.66 -3.86
N GLN A 107 -8.53 -1.31 -4.07
CA GLN A 107 -9.12 -1.27 -5.40
C GLN A 107 -8.42 -0.27 -6.33
N VAL A 108 -8.02 0.91 -5.83
CA VAL A 108 -7.28 1.89 -6.63
C VAL A 108 -5.89 1.34 -6.98
N SER A 109 -5.14 0.75 -6.04
CA SER A 109 -3.82 0.19 -6.31
C SER A 109 -3.85 -1.04 -7.22
N ASP A 110 -4.87 -1.89 -7.12
CA ASP A 110 -4.99 -3.11 -7.93
C ASP A 110 -5.41 -2.82 -9.38
N ASN A 111 -6.22 -1.79 -9.61
CA ASN A 111 -6.67 -1.42 -10.95
C ASN A 111 -5.72 -0.47 -11.69
N LEU A 112 -4.85 0.24 -11.00
CA LEU A 112 -3.92 1.19 -11.58
C LEU A 112 -2.47 0.73 -11.38
N VAL A 113 -1.93 -0.01 -12.35
CA VAL A 113 -0.58 -0.63 -12.27
C VAL A 113 0.52 0.37 -11.91
N ARG A 114 0.42 1.62 -12.37
CA ARG A 114 1.37 2.69 -12.07
C ARG A 114 1.30 3.17 -10.61
N VAL A 115 0.25 2.80 -9.87
CA VAL A 115 0.09 3.14 -8.45
C VAL A 115 0.67 2.02 -7.60
N ARG A 116 1.69 2.33 -6.82
CA ARG A 116 2.27 1.39 -5.86
C ARG A 116 1.39 1.24 -4.62
N ARG A 117 0.85 2.36 -4.16
CA ARG A 117 -0.05 2.44 -2.99
C ARG A 117 -1.00 3.61 -3.15
N ALA A 118 -2.26 3.36 -2.81
CA ALA A 118 -3.25 4.40 -2.64
C ALA A 118 -3.66 4.47 -1.16
N GLN A 119 -3.86 5.67 -0.66
CA GLN A 119 -4.44 5.92 0.66
C GLN A 119 -5.69 6.76 0.49
N VAL A 120 -6.85 6.17 0.77
CA VAL A 120 -8.14 6.85 0.67
C VAL A 120 -8.58 7.32 2.04
N THR A 121 -8.91 8.59 2.16
CA THR A 121 -9.44 9.22 3.37
C THR A 121 -10.73 9.95 3.06
N ARG A 122 -11.62 10.04 4.05
CA ARG A 122 -12.90 10.75 3.89
C ARG A 122 -12.68 12.26 3.90
N ALA A 123 -13.21 12.95 2.91
CA ALA A 123 -13.26 14.41 2.84
C ALA A 123 -14.72 14.85 2.97
N TRP A 124 -15.12 15.18 4.20
CA TRP A 124 -16.49 15.55 4.53
C TRP A 124 -16.93 16.82 3.76
N PRO A 125 -18.24 16.93 3.40
CA PRO A 125 -19.35 16.03 3.67
C PRO A 125 -19.59 14.93 2.61
N GLN A 126 -19.03 15.01 1.40
CA GLN A 126 -19.42 14.17 0.25
C GLN A 126 -18.24 13.73 -0.62
N GLY A 127 -17.01 13.88 -0.15
CA GLY A 127 -15.81 13.65 -0.94
C GLY A 127 -14.89 12.58 -0.36
N LEU A 128 -13.91 12.20 -1.17
CA LEU A 128 -12.75 11.40 -0.78
C LEU A 128 -11.47 12.15 -1.16
N ARG A 129 -10.46 11.99 -0.33
CA ARG A 129 -9.08 12.38 -0.67
C ARG A 129 -8.30 11.11 -0.93
N VAL A 130 -7.74 10.99 -2.12
CA VAL A 130 -6.93 9.85 -2.56
C VAL A 130 -5.49 10.33 -2.68
N GLN A 131 -4.62 9.83 -1.81
CA GLN A 131 -3.19 10.07 -1.90
C GLN A 131 -2.53 8.88 -2.57
N LEU A 132 -1.85 9.15 -3.68
CA LEU A 132 -1.16 8.15 -4.49
C LEU A 132 0.33 8.16 -4.18
N THR A 133 0.91 6.98 -4.11
CA THR A 133 2.35 6.75 -4.20
C THR A 133 2.60 6.02 -5.52
N MET A 134 3.29 6.67 -6.43
CA MET A 134 3.53 6.13 -7.77
C MET A 134 4.66 5.11 -7.76
N ARG A 135 4.64 4.16 -8.70
CA ARG A 135 5.76 3.27 -9.00
C ARG A 135 6.79 4.04 -9.84
N VAL A 136 8.04 3.90 -9.47
CA VAL A 136 9.15 4.54 -10.20
C VAL A 136 9.78 3.50 -11.13
N PRO A 137 9.90 3.78 -12.44
CA PRO A 137 10.62 2.92 -13.34
C PRO A 137 12.11 2.89 -12.99
N VAL A 138 12.71 1.69 -12.92
CA VAL A 138 14.12 1.52 -12.51
C VAL A 138 14.95 0.73 -13.53
N ALA A 139 14.30 -0.11 -14.32
CA ALA A 139 14.97 -0.96 -15.28
C ALA A 139 14.08 -1.30 -16.46
N THR A 140 14.68 -1.81 -17.51
CA THR A 140 14.00 -2.39 -18.65
C THR A 140 14.40 -3.84 -18.84
N VAL A 141 13.51 -4.64 -19.42
CA VAL A 141 13.78 -6.02 -19.82
C VAL A 141 13.37 -6.19 -21.27
N GLN A 142 14.21 -6.82 -22.06
CA GLN A 142 13.87 -7.15 -23.43
C GLN A 142 12.84 -8.29 -23.44
N GLY A 143 11.69 -8.04 -24.05
CA GLY A 143 10.63 -9.01 -24.30
C GLY A 143 10.49 -9.35 -25.78
N PRO A 144 9.55 -10.23 -26.14
CA PRO A 144 9.34 -10.62 -27.54
C PRO A 144 8.86 -9.46 -28.42
N ASP A 145 8.12 -8.49 -27.87
CA ASP A 145 7.49 -7.39 -28.61
C ASP A 145 8.11 -6.01 -28.27
N GLY A 146 9.36 -5.98 -27.80
CA GLY A 146 10.05 -4.76 -27.40
C GLY A 146 10.57 -4.81 -25.97
N TYR A 147 10.55 -3.67 -25.28
CA TYR A 147 11.07 -3.56 -23.93
C TYR A 147 9.93 -3.39 -22.91
N GLN A 148 10.06 -4.06 -21.79
CA GLN A 148 9.17 -3.93 -20.64
C GLN A 148 9.85 -3.05 -19.58
N ILE A 149 9.21 -1.99 -19.17
CA ILE A 149 9.69 -1.12 -18.11
C ILE A 149 9.24 -1.70 -16.77
N LEU A 150 10.19 -1.92 -15.87
CA LEU A 150 9.96 -2.50 -14.56
C LEU A 150 10.21 -1.49 -13.43
N ASP A 151 9.50 -1.68 -12.34
CA ASP A 151 9.84 -1.05 -11.07
C ASP A 151 10.77 -1.94 -10.22
N ASN A 152 11.11 -1.48 -9.01
CA ASN A 152 11.97 -2.20 -8.07
C ASN A 152 11.34 -3.50 -7.51
N GLU A 153 10.04 -3.74 -7.75
CA GLU A 153 9.32 -4.97 -7.37
C GLU A 153 9.16 -5.91 -8.58
N ALA A 154 9.82 -5.63 -9.70
CA ALA A 154 9.70 -6.32 -11.00
C ALA A 154 8.26 -6.27 -11.57
N VAL A 155 7.47 -5.28 -11.21
CA VAL A 155 6.17 -5.07 -11.82
C VAL A 155 6.33 -4.38 -13.15
N VAL A 156 5.72 -4.93 -14.22
CA VAL A 156 5.72 -4.33 -15.54
C VAL A 156 4.81 -3.12 -15.55
N LEU A 157 5.39 -1.94 -15.71
CA LEU A 157 4.65 -0.66 -15.74
C LEU A 157 4.11 -0.37 -17.14
N GLU A 158 4.91 -0.63 -18.15
CA GLU A 158 4.62 -0.31 -19.55
C GLU A 158 5.44 -1.18 -20.48
N ARG A 159 5.00 -1.31 -21.72
CA ARG A 159 5.74 -1.90 -22.82
C ARG A 159 6.00 -0.84 -23.88
N VAL A 160 7.26 -0.74 -24.32
CA VAL A 160 7.71 0.25 -25.29
C VAL A 160 8.50 -0.45 -26.41
N PRO A 161 8.45 0.04 -27.65
CA PRO A 161 9.18 -0.59 -28.76
C PRO A 161 10.69 -0.44 -28.63
N GLU A 162 11.16 0.63 -27.99
CA GLU A 162 12.58 0.95 -27.81
C GLU A 162 12.93 1.14 -26.33
N ALA A 163 14.17 0.79 -25.96
CA ALA A 163 14.65 0.99 -24.61
C ALA A 163 14.72 2.50 -24.30
N PRO A 164 14.03 2.99 -23.25
CA PRO A 164 14.12 4.39 -22.86
C PRO A 164 15.52 4.71 -22.34
N SER A 165 16.01 5.90 -22.68
CA SER A 165 17.29 6.40 -22.17
C SER A 165 17.24 6.57 -20.65
N GLY A 166 18.35 6.23 -19.96
CA GLY A 166 18.49 6.41 -18.52
C GLY A 166 18.03 5.21 -17.68
N LEU A 167 17.51 4.16 -18.28
CA LEU A 167 17.22 2.90 -17.61
C LEU A 167 18.17 1.80 -18.08
N VAL A 168 18.68 1.00 -17.15
CA VAL A 168 19.54 -0.13 -17.48
C VAL A 168 18.69 -1.30 -17.94
N THR A 169 19.11 -1.91 -19.06
CA THR A 169 18.46 -3.13 -19.56
C THR A 169 18.94 -4.34 -18.75
N ILE A 170 18.00 -5.03 -18.10
CA ILE A 170 18.29 -6.29 -17.42
C ILE A 170 18.12 -7.43 -18.42
N MET A 171 19.17 -8.24 -18.54
CA MET A 171 19.13 -9.46 -19.34
C MET A 171 18.98 -10.68 -18.42
N PRO A 172 18.25 -11.71 -18.86
CA PRO A 172 18.27 -13.00 -18.15
C PRO A 172 19.71 -13.52 -18.09
N ASP A 173 20.08 -14.14 -16.97
CA ASP A 173 21.42 -14.72 -16.87
C ASP A 173 21.58 -15.87 -17.88
N ALA A 174 22.65 -15.80 -18.66
CA ALA A 174 22.96 -16.82 -19.67
C ALA A 174 23.19 -18.22 -19.05
N ALA A 175 23.64 -18.29 -17.80
CA ALA A 175 23.83 -19.55 -17.09
C ALA A 175 22.49 -20.23 -16.71
N GLU A 176 21.41 -19.46 -16.57
CA GLU A 176 20.07 -19.96 -16.24
C GLU A 176 19.21 -20.26 -17.47
N THR A 177 19.64 -19.81 -18.65
CA THR A 177 18.97 -20.08 -19.96
C THR A 177 19.31 -21.43 -20.59
N GLY A 178 20.23 -22.20 -20.02
CA GLY A 178 20.69 -23.51 -20.54
C GLY A 178 19.69 -24.67 -20.45
N GLY A 179 18.44 -24.44 -20.07
CA GLY A 179 17.39 -25.44 -20.06
C GLY A 179 16.23 -25.06 -20.98
N ALA A 180 15.55 -26.05 -21.56
CA ALA A 180 14.42 -25.94 -22.51
C ALA A 180 13.17 -25.21 -22.00
N ALA A 181 13.27 -24.39 -20.94
CA ALA A 181 12.24 -23.49 -20.47
C ALA A 181 12.50 -22.11 -21.06
N GLY A 182 11.52 -21.53 -21.75
CA GLY A 182 11.61 -20.20 -22.34
C GLY A 182 11.99 -19.10 -21.33
N PRO A 183 12.09 -17.82 -21.76
CA PRO A 183 12.63 -16.74 -20.95
C PRO A 183 11.91 -16.68 -19.60
N ARG A 184 12.63 -17.02 -18.53
CA ARG A 184 12.12 -16.91 -17.16
C ARG A 184 11.83 -15.45 -16.83
N ALA A 185 10.70 -15.22 -16.20
CA ALA A 185 10.38 -13.90 -15.65
C ALA A 185 11.45 -13.49 -14.64
N ILE A 186 12.02 -12.29 -14.84
CA ILE A 186 13.03 -11.74 -13.93
C ILE A 186 12.36 -11.47 -12.57
N SER A 187 12.98 -11.95 -11.50
CA SER A 187 12.46 -11.79 -10.16
C SER A 187 12.71 -10.38 -9.60
N ALA A 188 11.88 -9.94 -8.65
CA ALA A 188 12.08 -8.67 -7.94
C ALA A 188 13.47 -8.59 -7.27
N LYS A 189 14.00 -9.73 -6.79
CA LYS A 189 15.32 -9.82 -6.18
C LYS A 189 16.43 -9.51 -7.19
N GLN A 190 16.33 -10.05 -8.40
CA GLN A 190 17.29 -9.79 -9.48
C GLN A 190 17.23 -8.32 -9.91
N VAL A 191 16.03 -7.76 -10.11
CA VAL A 191 15.85 -6.32 -10.42
C VAL A 191 16.46 -5.46 -9.34
N ALA A 192 16.15 -5.75 -8.06
CA ALA A 192 16.67 -4.98 -6.92
C ALA A 192 18.20 -5.05 -6.84
N ALA A 193 18.80 -6.22 -7.07
CA ALA A 193 20.25 -6.39 -7.04
C ALA A 193 20.94 -5.53 -8.12
N VAL A 194 20.47 -5.61 -9.37
CA VAL A 194 21.02 -4.78 -10.47
C VAL A 194 20.82 -3.30 -10.19
N THR A 195 19.64 -2.89 -9.78
CA THR A 195 19.32 -1.47 -9.51
C THR A 195 20.17 -0.91 -8.37
N GLN A 196 20.42 -1.69 -7.32
CA GLN A 196 21.27 -1.29 -6.20
C GLN A 196 22.72 -1.09 -6.64
N VAL A 197 23.24 -1.97 -7.51
CA VAL A 197 24.59 -1.84 -8.08
C VAL A 197 24.65 -0.61 -8.97
N VAL A 198 23.72 -0.46 -9.90
CA VAL A 198 23.67 0.67 -10.84
C VAL A 198 23.56 2.00 -10.11
N GLY A 199 22.75 2.08 -9.05
CA GLY A 199 22.63 3.26 -8.21
C GLY A 199 23.88 3.64 -7.41
N SER A 200 24.87 2.74 -7.34
CA SER A 200 26.16 3.01 -6.69
C SER A 200 27.25 3.51 -7.63
N LEU A 201 27.02 3.39 -8.96
CA LEU A 201 27.98 3.82 -9.97
C LEU A 201 27.99 5.32 -10.13
N THR A 202 29.16 5.87 -10.53
CA THR A 202 29.25 7.26 -10.95
C THR A 202 28.53 7.48 -12.28
N PRO A 203 28.05 8.70 -12.59
CA PRO A 203 27.42 8.98 -13.89
C PRO A 203 28.27 8.59 -15.10
N GLU A 204 29.59 8.79 -15.00
CA GLU A 204 30.55 8.47 -16.07
C GLU A 204 30.66 6.95 -16.29
N THR A 205 30.70 6.18 -15.19
CA THR A 205 30.73 4.71 -15.26
C THR A 205 29.38 4.16 -15.75
N LEU A 206 28.29 4.74 -15.26
CA LEU A 206 26.93 4.34 -15.66
C LEU A 206 26.69 4.54 -17.17
N ALA A 207 27.19 5.64 -17.73
CA ALA A 207 27.07 5.90 -19.18
C ALA A 207 27.76 4.84 -20.06
N GLN A 208 28.68 4.07 -19.49
CA GLN A 208 29.36 2.97 -20.19
C GLN A 208 28.68 1.61 -19.99
N VAL A 209 27.69 1.50 -19.11
CA VAL A 209 26.94 0.25 -18.89
C VAL A 209 25.85 0.13 -19.95
N SER A 210 25.87 -0.96 -20.70
CA SER A 210 24.82 -1.28 -21.67
C SER A 210 23.71 -2.15 -21.09
N SER A 211 24.08 -3.12 -20.25
CA SER A 211 23.12 -4.04 -19.64
C SER A 211 23.65 -4.60 -18.31
N GLY A 212 22.75 -5.20 -17.55
CA GLY A 212 23.09 -5.92 -16.33
C GLY A 212 22.32 -7.23 -16.24
N SER A 213 22.90 -8.22 -15.60
CA SER A 213 22.22 -9.46 -15.24
C SER A 213 22.42 -9.77 -13.77
N ALA A 214 21.50 -10.52 -13.18
CA ALA A 214 21.66 -11.05 -11.84
C ALA A 214 21.14 -12.47 -11.75
N THR A 215 21.85 -13.31 -11.01
CA THR A 215 21.39 -14.67 -10.69
C THR A 215 20.32 -14.62 -9.58
N GLU A 216 19.57 -15.72 -9.39
CA GLU A 216 18.68 -15.92 -8.24
C GLU A 216 19.41 -15.78 -6.88
N ALA A 217 20.72 -16.09 -6.85
CA ALA A 217 21.56 -15.90 -5.67
C ALA A 217 21.89 -14.42 -5.40
N GLY A 218 21.60 -13.51 -6.35
CA GLY A 218 21.87 -12.08 -6.25
C GLY A 218 23.30 -11.71 -6.68
N GLN A 219 23.99 -12.56 -7.46
CA GLN A 219 25.26 -12.23 -8.07
C GLN A 219 25.01 -11.39 -9.31
N VAL A 220 25.60 -10.20 -9.39
CA VAL A 220 25.41 -9.24 -10.47
C VAL A 220 26.58 -9.26 -11.42
N THR A 221 26.29 -9.21 -12.70
CA THR A 221 27.25 -9.00 -13.78
C THR A 221 26.76 -7.84 -14.65
N LEU A 222 27.63 -6.90 -14.98
CA LEU A 222 27.32 -5.79 -15.87
C LEU A 222 28.05 -6.01 -17.19
N THR A 223 27.44 -5.58 -18.30
CA THR A 223 28.06 -5.53 -19.61
C THR A 223 28.26 -4.07 -20.01
N LEU A 224 29.45 -3.73 -20.40
CA LEU A 224 29.80 -2.38 -20.86
C LEU A 224 29.50 -2.22 -22.36
N SER A 225 29.38 -0.98 -22.81
CA SER A 225 29.08 -0.62 -24.20
C SER A 225 30.20 -1.07 -25.18
N ASN A 226 31.43 -1.28 -24.70
CA ASN A 226 32.55 -1.83 -25.47
C ASN A 226 32.57 -3.37 -25.50
N GLY A 227 31.56 -4.04 -24.94
CA GLY A 227 31.44 -5.50 -24.84
C GLY A 227 32.18 -6.12 -23.66
N ALA A 228 32.91 -5.35 -22.84
CA ALA A 228 33.60 -5.89 -21.69
C ALA A 228 32.58 -6.26 -20.58
N SER A 229 32.91 -7.31 -19.82
CA SER A 229 32.09 -7.80 -18.70
C SER A 229 32.67 -7.35 -17.37
N VAL A 230 31.80 -6.92 -16.48
CA VAL A 230 32.12 -6.57 -15.09
C VAL A 230 31.48 -7.59 -14.15
N VAL A 231 32.30 -8.44 -13.54
CA VAL A 231 31.83 -9.37 -12.50
C VAL A 231 31.76 -8.60 -11.19
N TRP A 232 30.55 -8.21 -10.81
CA TRP A 232 30.31 -7.44 -9.59
C TRP A 232 30.20 -8.32 -8.34
N GLY A 233 29.60 -9.49 -8.50
CA GLY A 233 29.29 -10.36 -7.38
C GLY A 233 28.08 -9.89 -6.59
N ASP A 234 28.13 -10.01 -5.28
CA ASP A 234 27.04 -9.58 -4.39
C ASP A 234 26.93 -8.04 -4.26
N THR A 235 25.86 -7.58 -3.62
CA THR A 235 25.59 -6.15 -3.43
C THR A 235 26.21 -5.54 -2.16
N ARG A 236 27.14 -6.24 -1.51
CA ARG A 236 27.91 -5.69 -0.39
C ARG A 236 29.01 -4.78 -0.89
N ASP A 237 29.35 -3.77 -0.09
CA ASP A 237 30.46 -2.83 -0.39
C ASP A 237 30.37 -2.13 -1.74
N ASN A 238 29.17 -1.92 -2.27
CA ASN A 238 28.93 -1.34 -3.60
C ASN A 238 29.71 -0.05 -3.84
N ALA A 239 29.76 0.86 -2.85
CA ALA A 239 30.48 2.13 -2.98
C ALA A 239 31.99 1.94 -3.11
N LEU A 240 32.57 0.91 -2.50
CA LEU A 240 33.98 0.57 -2.66
C LEU A 240 34.23 -0.08 -4.03
N LYS A 241 33.38 -1.06 -4.42
CA LYS A 241 33.46 -1.71 -5.72
C LYS A 241 33.35 -0.71 -6.88
N ALA A 242 32.44 0.28 -6.77
CA ALA A 242 32.27 1.32 -7.79
C ALA A 242 33.54 2.16 -7.96
N ARG A 243 34.20 2.56 -6.88
CA ARG A 243 35.50 3.29 -6.94
C ARG A 243 36.61 2.45 -7.53
N VAL A 244 36.68 1.18 -7.14
CA VAL A 244 37.67 0.24 -7.67
C VAL A 244 37.44 0.04 -9.18
N LEU A 245 36.20 -0.19 -9.61
CA LEU A 245 35.85 -0.31 -11.02
C LEU A 245 36.26 0.93 -11.81
N ALA A 246 35.91 2.13 -11.33
CA ALA A 246 36.29 3.38 -12.01
C ALA A 246 37.80 3.50 -12.21
N THR A 247 38.60 3.04 -11.25
CA THR A 247 40.06 2.98 -11.38
C THR A 247 40.50 1.91 -12.38
N LEU A 248 39.92 0.72 -12.36
CA LEU A 248 40.29 -0.36 -13.27
C LEU A 248 39.95 -0.05 -14.74
N MET A 249 38.88 0.69 -14.98
CA MET A 249 38.45 1.09 -16.33
C MET A 249 39.41 2.07 -17.02
N THR A 250 40.38 2.61 -16.31
CA THR A 250 41.51 3.35 -16.95
C THR A 250 42.42 2.41 -17.79
N THR A 251 42.34 1.12 -17.51
CA THR A 251 43.07 0.07 -18.26
C THR A 251 42.10 -0.74 -19.12
N SER A 252 42.38 -0.92 -20.38
CA SER A 252 41.53 -1.72 -21.28
C SER A 252 41.61 -3.19 -20.91
N ALA A 253 40.46 -3.82 -20.64
CA ALA A 253 40.33 -5.25 -20.37
C ALA A 253 39.00 -5.78 -20.90
N SER A 254 38.90 -7.08 -21.12
CA SER A 254 37.67 -7.76 -21.53
C SER A 254 36.79 -8.16 -20.32
N ILE A 255 37.42 -8.38 -19.18
CA ILE A 255 36.72 -8.73 -17.94
C ILE A 255 37.33 -7.92 -16.79
N TYR A 256 36.49 -7.26 -16.01
CA TYR A 256 36.81 -6.61 -14.77
C TYR A 256 36.12 -7.35 -13.62
N ASP A 257 36.89 -7.92 -12.71
CA ASP A 257 36.35 -8.62 -11.55
C ASP A 257 36.54 -7.76 -10.30
N VAL A 258 35.44 -7.24 -9.79
CA VAL A 258 35.34 -6.44 -8.56
C VAL A 258 34.57 -7.14 -7.46
N SER A 259 34.26 -8.43 -7.64
CA SER A 259 33.53 -9.23 -6.64
C SER A 259 34.21 -9.20 -5.27
N SER A 260 35.54 -9.13 -5.28
CA SER A 260 36.39 -8.94 -4.10
C SER A 260 37.12 -7.60 -4.19
N PRO A 261 36.60 -6.48 -3.67
CA PRO A 261 37.14 -5.14 -3.91
C PRO A 261 38.56 -4.91 -3.34
N HIS A 262 38.99 -5.75 -2.42
CA HIS A 262 40.35 -5.70 -1.87
C HIS A 262 41.39 -6.46 -2.72
N ARG A 263 40.94 -7.28 -3.66
CA ARG A 263 41.78 -8.04 -4.60
C ARG A 263 41.12 -8.07 -5.99
N PRO A 264 40.95 -6.90 -6.62
CA PRO A 264 40.33 -6.85 -7.93
C PRO A 264 41.25 -7.45 -8.97
N THR A 265 40.67 -8.03 -10.03
CA THR A 265 41.43 -8.58 -11.16
C THR A 265 40.88 -8.09 -12.48
N THR A 266 41.79 -7.98 -13.48
CA THR A 266 41.38 -7.71 -14.85
C THR A 266 41.94 -8.81 -15.76
N ARG A 267 41.18 -9.12 -16.81
CA ARG A 267 41.56 -10.11 -17.78
C ARG A 267 41.41 -9.54 -19.19
N SER A 268 42.49 -9.57 -19.99
CA SER A 268 42.46 -9.17 -21.40
C SER A 268 42.14 -10.36 -22.30
N ALA A 269 41.51 -10.11 -23.45
CA ALA A 269 41.16 -11.18 -24.42
C ALA A 269 42.39 -11.94 -24.89
N ASP A 270 43.53 -11.28 -25.07
CA ASP A 270 44.77 -11.87 -25.56
C ASP A 270 45.38 -12.92 -24.62
N ALA A 271 45.12 -12.84 -23.30
CA ALA A 271 45.62 -13.79 -22.31
C ALA A 271 44.95 -15.18 -22.40
N ALA A 272 43.74 -15.28 -22.97
CA ALA A 272 43.02 -16.55 -23.14
C ALA A 272 43.59 -17.35 -24.32
N SER A 273 44.10 -16.69 -25.34
CA SER A 273 44.66 -17.31 -26.52
C SER A 273 46.00 -18.01 -26.23
N THR A 274 46.82 -17.47 -25.34
CA THR A 274 48.16 -17.98 -25.01
C THR A 274 48.11 -19.23 -24.12
N ALA A 275 47.08 -19.38 -23.27
CA ALA A 275 46.95 -20.54 -22.39
C ALA A 275 46.54 -21.83 -23.14
N THR A 276 45.82 -21.70 -24.26
CA THR A 276 45.42 -22.85 -25.09
C THR A 276 46.55 -23.33 -26.02
N ALA A 277 47.46 -22.45 -26.42
CA ALA A 277 48.57 -22.79 -27.29
C ALA A 277 49.69 -23.58 -26.58
N THR A 278 49.86 -23.43 -25.26
CA THR A 278 50.94 -24.10 -24.50
C THR A 278 50.60 -25.56 -24.16
N SER A 279 49.31 -25.96 -24.17
CA SER A 279 48.88 -27.31 -23.84
C SER A 279 48.92 -28.29 -25.01
N SER A 280 49.21 -27.83 -26.27
CA SER A 280 49.24 -28.68 -27.45
C SER A 280 50.63 -29.05 -27.96
N GLN A 281 51.71 -28.69 -27.24
CA GLN A 281 53.09 -29.00 -27.62
C GLN A 281 53.80 -30.04 -26.74
N THR A 282 53.08 -30.78 -25.91
CA THR A 282 53.71 -31.88 -25.16
C THR A 282 52.90 -33.17 -25.37
N SER A 283 53.11 -33.78 -26.53
CA SER A 283 52.82 -35.20 -26.82
C SER A 283 53.80 -35.71 -27.85
#